data_c987ed501301c6008b90e0c8e859b639
#
_entry.id   c987ed501301c6008b90e0c8e859b639
#
_cell.length_a   1.000
_cell.length_b   1.000
_cell.length_c   1.000
_cell.angle_alpha   90.00
_cell.angle_beta   90.00
_cell.angle_gamma   90.00
#
_symmetry.space_group_name_H-M   'P 1'
#
loop_
_entity.id
_entity.type
_entity.pdbx_description
1 polymer ?
#
loop_
_entity_poly.entity_id
_entity_poly.type
_entity_poly.pdbx_seq_one_letter_code
_entity_poly.pdbx_strand_id
1 'polypeptide(L)'
;MSRTLTTPVAIWSDLQISAIMASHMIDSGRLTENDLALVAALQIAPRASWAVVARATKTSPVTAARRWRRLVDSGAAWVTGAPGMSVWNAHCVAYIDIRCSPGQSLAVAAALAQDRHALSVELTAGGSDLFVTVAAADLSALSRYVLERIDVIPGITNTQTRISTHLYRDGSQWRLGALSHEGASEMQVPLLSPEKAHPIVLSHLQVSDREILVQLGLDGRSPYATLAASAQVSEATARRRVARLLGSGAVLMRTEVAAHLAGWQVPVVLSVDAPTNRLVETVRGIAGLPQVRLCATLAGTPPIVVQAWLHHVEALHDFETTLIKAVPNLTVVDRLITLRTVKRMGRLLDEDGRAIGAVPMDVWTDPLTVA
;
A
#
# COMPACT_ATOMS: atom_id res chain seq x y z
N MET A 1 50.91 0.94 2.10
CA MET A 1 50.07 -0.10 2.78
C MET A 1 48.64 0.32 2.62
N SER A 2 47.99 -0.22 1.60
CA SER A 2 46.60 0.08 1.21
C SER A 2 45.68 -0.92 1.88
N ARG A 3 44.77 -0.48 2.74
CA ARG A 3 43.69 -1.33 3.29
C ARG A 3 42.44 -1.10 2.46
N THR A 4 42.16 -2.03 1.61
CA THR A 4 40.87 -2.19 0.94
C THR A 4 39.82 -2.58 1.98
N LEU A 5 38.87 -1.69 2.26
CA LEU A 5 37.65 -2.01 3.01
C LEU A 5 36.66 -2.64 2.03
N THR A 6 36.62 -3.96 2.02
CA THR A 6 35.52 -4.73 1.42
C THR A 6 34.39 -4.81 2.45
N THR A 7 33.32 -4.04 2.23
CA THR A 7 32.06 -4.20 2.96
C THR A 7 31.29 -5.36 2.34
N PRO A 8 30.81 -6.35 3.11
CA PRO A 8 30.06 -7.47 2.55
C PRO A 8 28.62 -7.04 2.23
N VAL A 9 28.28 -7.12 0.95
CA VAL A 9 26.88 -7.16 0.50
C VAL A 9 26.37 -8.57 0.79
N ALA A 10 25.93 -8.80 2.02
CA ALA A 10 25.22 -10.02 2.42
C ALA A 10 23.81 -9.63 2.88
N ILE A 11 22.92 -9.36 1.92
CA ILE A 11 21.53 -8.96 2.21
C ILE A 11 20.58 -10.16 2.21
N TRP A 12 21.02 -11.32 1.76
CA TRP A 12 20.20 -12.54 1.74
C TRP A 12 21.05 -13.73 2.17
N SER A 13 20.67 -14.43 3.23
CA SER A 13 21.35 -15.69 3.58
C SER A 13 20.98 -16.76 2.55
N ASP A 14 21.94 -17.59 2.16
CA ASP A 14 21.74 -18.70 1.19
C ASP A 14 20.61 -19.64 1.57
N LEU A 15 20.26 -19.74 2.85
CA LEU A 15 19.14 -20.51 3.36
C LEU A 15 17.77 -19.88 3.02
N GLN A 16 17.68 -18.54 2.96
CA GLN A 16 16.44 -17.87 2.55
C GLN A 16 16.24 -17.96 1.03
N ILE A 17 17.33 -17.87 0.26
CA ILE A 17 17.30 -18.07 -1.19
C ILE A 17 16.94 -19.53 -1.54
N SER A 18 17.48 -20.52 -0.83
CA SER A 18 17.17 -21.95 -1.05
C SER A 18 15.72 -22.30 -0.68
N ALA A 19 15.18 -21.73 0.40
CA ALA A 19 13.78 -21.95 0.81
C ALA A 19 12.79 -21.29 -0.19
N ILE A 20 13.15 -20.14 -0.75
CA ILE A 20 12.38 -19.44 -1.79
C ILE A 20 12.43 -20.24 -3.09
N MET A 21 13.60 -20.75 -3.50
CA MET A 21 13.74 -21.55 -4.72
C MET A 21 13.02 -22.92 -4.65
N ALA A 22 12.93 -23.54 -3.48
CA ALA A 22 12.19 -24.79 -3.29
C ALA A 22 10.66 -24.61 -3.38
N SER A 23 10.15 -23.41 -3.10
CA SER A 23 8.73 -23.06 -3.25
C SER A 23 8.33 -22.73 -4.70
N HIS A 24 9.29 -22.50 -5.61
CA HIS A 24 9.06 -22.02 -6.97
C HIS A 24 8.72 -23.11 -8.00
N MET A 25 8.59 -24.38 -7.58
CA MET A 25 8.29 -25.47 -8.51
C MET A 25 6.80 -25.81 -8.66
N ILE A 26 5.87 -24.97 -8.18
CA ILE A 26 4.43 -25.21 -8.39
C ILE A 26 3.76 -23.92 -8.84
N ASP A 27 3.35 -23.98 -10.10
CA ASP A 27 2.34 -23.16 -10.76
C ASP A 27 2.78 -21.82 -11.36
N SER A 28 3.12 -21.84 -12.64
CA SER A 28 3.14 -20.71 -13.58
C SER A 28 1.70 -20.20 -13.78
N GLY A 29 0.97 -19.84 -12.73
CA GLY A 29 -0.44 -19.67 -12.81
C GLY A 29 -0.92 -18.31 -12.36
N ARG A 30 -1.73 -17.71 -13.19
CA ARG A 30 -2.70 -16.69 -12.80
C ARG A 30 -3.55 -17.23 -11.66
N LEU A 31 -4.05 -16.37 -10.80
CA LEU A 31 -5.03 -16.73 -9.79
C LEU A 31 -6.30 -17.30 -10.48
N THR A 32 -6.85 -18.35 -9.91
CA THR A 32 -8.11 -18.91 -10.41
C THR A 32 -9.27 -17.94 -10.15
N GLU A 33 -10.37 -18.07 -10.88
CA GLU A 33 -11.58 -17.27 -10.65
C GLU A 33 -12.04 -17.34 -9.19
N ASN A 34 -11.95 -18.52 -8.58
CA ASN A 34 -12.29 -18.71 -7.18
C ASN A 34 -11.31 -18.02 -6.21
N ASP A 35 -10.02 -17.90 -6.57
CA ASP A 35 -9.04 -17.14 -5.78
C ASP A 35 -9.32 -15.64 -5.90
N LEU A 36 -9.60 -15.17 -7.11
CA LEU A 36 -9.99 -13.78 -7.36
C LEU A 36 -11.30 -13.41 -6.64
N ALA A 37 -12.31 -14.28 -6.65
CA ALA A 37 -13.56 -14.07 -5.92
C ALA A 37 -13.32 -14.02 -4.40
N LEU A 38 -12.44 -14.87 -3.86
CA LEU A 38 -12.07 -14.87 -2.45
C LEU A 38 -11.35 -13.57 -2.05
N VAL A 39 -10.38 -13.11 -2.87
CA VAL A 39 -9.70 -11.83 -2.66
C VAL A 39 -10.70 -10.68 -2.73
N ALA A 40 -11.59 -10.66 -3.74
CA ALA A 40 -12.61 -9.63 -3.90
C ALA A 40 -13.59 -9.57 -2.71
N ALA A 41 -14.00 -10.73 -2.17
CA ALA A 41 -14.80 -10.79 -0.95
C ALA A 41 -14.05 -10.14 0.23
N LEU A 42 -12.79 -10.50 0.45
CA LEU A 42 -11.96 -9.93 1.51
C LEU A 42 -11.58 -8.46 1.25
N GLN A 43 -11.63 -7.97 0.02
CA GLN A 43 -11.49 -6.53 -0.24
C GLN A 43 -12.68 -5.73 0.30
N ILE A 44 -13.89 -6.32 0.32
CA ILE A 44 -15.10 -5.68 0.88
C ILE A 44 -15.06 -5.73 2.42
N ALA A 45 -14.78 -6.91 3.00
CA ALA A 45 -14.75 -7.11 4.44
C ALA A 45 -13.52 -7.94 4.87
N PRO A 46 -12.33 -7.29 5.04
CA PRO A 46 -11.05 -7.98 5.23
C PRO A 46 -10.98 -8.88 6.46
N ARG A 47 -11.76 -8.61 7.51
CA ARG A 47 -11.83 -9.40 8.75
C ARG A 47 -13.13 -10.21 8.90
N ALA A 48 -13.92 -10.36 7.81
CA ALA A 48 -15.13 -11.19 7.83
C ALA A 48 -14.82 -12.63 8.29
N SER A 49 -15.78 -13.25 8.95
CA SER A 49 -15.69 -14.66 9.32
C SER A 49 -15.71 -15.56 8.07
N TRP A 50 -15.07 -16.71 8.16
CA TRP A 50 -15.05 -17.66 7.03
C TRP A 50 -16.45 -18.15 6.63
N ALA A 51 -17.42 -18.14 7.55
CA ALA A 51 -18.80 -18.45 7.25
C ALA A 51 -19.45 -17.43 6.29
N VAL A 52 -19.18 -16.12 6.50
CA VAL A 52 -19.66 -15.04 5.61
C VAL A 52 -18.97 -15.13 4.27
N VAL A 53 -17.64 -15.24 4.26
CA VAL A 53 -16.84 -15.36 3.03
C VAL A 53 -17.29 -16.57 2.20
N ALA A 54 -17.56 -17.71 2.86
CA ALA A 54 -17.98 -18.94 2.21
C ALA A 54 -19.34 -18.78 1.49
N ARG A 55 -20.31 -18.10 2.10
CA ARG A 55 -21.60 -17.81 1.43
C ARG A 55 -21.37 -16.94 0.21
N ALA A 56 -20.60 -15.84 0.36
CA ALA A 56 -20.33 -14.90 -0.72
C ALA A 56 -19.61 -15.55 -1.93
N THR A 57 -18.74 -16.53 -1.67
CA THR A 57 -17.93 -17.21 -2.69
C THR A 57 -18.49 -18.61 -3.07
N LYS A 58 -19.69 -18.98 -2.61
CA LYS A 58 -20.37 -20.26 -2.87
C LYS A 58 -19.47 -21.48 -2.59
N THR A 59 -18.78 -21.46 -1.43
CA THR A 59 -17.86 -22.53 -0.99
C THR A 59 -18.11 -22.92 0.47
N SER A 60 -17.33 -23.85 1.03
CA SER A 60 -17.37 -24.15 2.46
C SER A 60 -16.43 -23.23 3.26
N PRO A 61 -16.73 -22.94 4.55
CA PRO A 61 -15.83 -22.15 5.42
C PRO A 61 -14.42 -22.72 5.52
N VAL A 62 -14.31 -24.04 5.57
CA VAL A 62 -13.01 -24.74 5.63
C VAL A 62 -12.24 -24.57 4.32
N THR A 63 -12.92 -24.69 3.18
CA THR A 63 -12.32 -24.49 1.85
C THR A 63 -11.86 -23.04 1.66
N ALA A 64 -12.69 -22.07 2.04
CA ALA A 64 -12.31 -20.64 1.98
C ALA A 64 -11.07 -20.35 2.83
N ALA A 65 -11.05 -20.82 4.09
CA ALA A 65 -9.92 -20.63 4.99
C ALA A 65 -8.63 -21.31 4.46
N ARG A 66 -8.72 -22.53 3.96
CA ARG A 66 -7.58 -23.27 3.39
C ARG A 66 -7.04 -22.57 2.13
N ARG A 67 -7.93 -22.11 1.25
CA ARG A 67 -7.55 -21.38 0.03
C ARG A 67 -6.88 -20.06 0.37
N TRP A 68 -7.42 -19.29 1.31
CA TRP A 68 -6.79 -18.06 1.79
C TRP A 68 -5.40 -18.30 2.36
N ARG A 69 -5.23 -19.32 3.20
CA ARG A 69 -3.92 -19.65 3.76
C ARG A 69 -2.91 -19.94 2.66
N ARG A 70 -3.28 -20.73 1.64
CA ARG A 70 -2.42 -20.98 0.48
C ARG A 70 -2.01 -19.68 -0.23
N LEU A 71 -2.93 -18.74 -0.43
CA LEU A 71 -2.64 -17.44 -1.06
C LEU A 71 -1.67 -16.60 -0.22
N VAL A 72 -1.82 -16.63 1.09
CA VAL A 72 -0.91 -15.93 2.01
C VAL A 72 0.46 -16.60 2.04
N ASP A 73 0.51 -17.93 2.18
CA ASP A 73 1.75 -18.72 2.26
C ASP A 73 2.59 -18.59 0.96
N SER A 74 1.91 -18.44 -0.19
CA SER A 74 2.57 -18.19 -1.48
C SER A 74 2.86 -16.71 -1.76
N GLY A 75 2.54 -15.80 -0.84
CA GLY A 75 2.67 -14.37 -1.03
C GLY A 75 1.75 -13.76 -2.10
N ALA A 76 0.81 -14.54 -2.65
CA ALA A 76 -0.07 -14.09 -3.72
C ALA A 76 -1.13 -13.07 -3.27
N ALA A 77 -1.56 -13.12 -1.99
CA ALA A 77 -2.47 -12.15 -1.41
C ALA A 77 -2.23 -12.00 0.09
N TRP A 78 -2.56 -10.82 0.62
CA TRP A 78 -2.43 -10.53 2.06
C TRP A 78 -3.44 -9.48 2.51
N VAL A 79 -3.65 -9.39 3.83
CA VAL A 79 -4.41 -8.29 4.45
C VAL A 79 -3.45 -7.47 5.30
N THR A 80 -3.53 -6.16 5.19
CA THR A 80 -2.77 -5.21 6.02
C THR A 80 -3.70 -4.14 6.57
N GLY A 81 -3.45 -3.67 7.78
CA GLY A 81 -4.01 -2.44 8.30
C GLY A 81 -3.15 -1.26 7.88
N ALA A 82 -3.77 -0.24 7.34
CA ALA A 82 -3.10 1.01 6.98
C ALA A 82 -3.72 2.17 7.75
N PRO A 83 -2.99 3.27 7.94
CA PRO A 83 -3.58 4.50 8.44
C PRO A 83 -4.79 4.90 7.59
N GLY A 84 -5.89 5.28 8.22
CA GLY A 84 -7.09 5.71 7.52
C GLY A 84 -6.97 7.14 6.97
N MET A 85 -7.96 7.56 6.16
CA MET A 85 -7.95 8.87 5.50
C MET A 85 -7.81 10.03 6.50
N SER A 86 -8.44 9.93 7.68
CA SER A 86 -8.30 10.95 8.74
C SER A 86 -6.88 11.03 9.27
N VAL A 87 -6.20 9.88 9.36
CA VAL A 87 -4.79 9.78 9.78
C VAL A 87 -3.89 10.34 8.68
N TRP A 88 -4.11 9.94 7.43
CA TRP A 88 -3.35 10.43 6.28
C TRP A 88 -3.38 11.96 6.18
N ASN A 89 -4.58 12.54 6.28
CA ASN A 89 -4.77 13.99 6.14
C ASN A 89 -4.30 14.80 7.37
N ALA A 90 -4.01 14.15 8.49
CA ALA A 90 -3.49 14.77 9.70
C ALA A 90 -1.97 14.59 9.88
N HIS A 91 -1.35 13.72 9.09
CA HIS A 91 0.11 13.50 9.07
C HIS A 91 0.74 14.15 7.84
N CYS A 92 2.07 14.21 7.86
CA CYS A 92 2.85 14.65 6.72
C CYS A 92 3.09 13.47 5.77
N VAL A 93 2.37 13.44 4.65
CA VAL A 93 2.56 12.46 3.59
C VAL A 93 3.25 13.12 2.42
N ALA A 94 4.25 12.47 1.86
CA ALA A 94 4.96 12.94 0.69
C ALA A 94 5.11 11.83 -0.35
N TYR A 95 5.17 12.25 -1.60
CA TYR A 95 5.57 11.44 -2.74
C TYR A 95 6.91 11.96 -3.22
N ILE A 96 7.89 11.07 -3.29
CA ILE A 96 9.26 11.45 -3.60
C ILE A 96 9.69 10.75 -4.88
N ASP A 97 10.01 11.55 -5.88
CA ASP A 97 10.68 11.10 -7.09
C ASP A 97 12.18 11.10 -6.85
N ILE A 98 12.84 9.99 -7.12
CA ILE A 98 14.27 9.81 -6.89
C ILE A 98 14.95 9.45 -8.20
N ARG A 99 16.07 10.12 -8.50
CA ARG A 99 17.01 9.73 -9.55
C ARG A 99 18.26 9.13 -8.95
N CYS A 100 18.76 8.08 -9.57
CA CYS A 100 19.92 7.33 -9.11
C CYS A 100 21.06 7.38 -10.13
N SER A 101 22.27 7.14 -9.67
CA SER A 101 23.38 6.82 -10.55
C SER A 101 23.10 5.48 -11.26
N PRO A 102 23.61 5.29 -12.50
CA PRO A 102 23.42 4.04 -13.23
C PRO A 102 23.79 2.81 -12.40
N GLY A 103 22.92 1.82 -12.36
CA GLY A 103 23.13 0.57 -11.62
C GLY A 103 22.85 0.64 -10.11
N GLN A 104 22.45 1.80 -9.55
CA GLN A 104 22.24 1.96 -8.11
C GLN A 104 20.76 1.87 -7.68
N SER A 105 19.80 1.93 -8.62
CA SER A 105 18.37 2.02 -8.32
C SER A 105 17.87 0.85 -7.45
N LEU A 106 18.32 -0.39 -7.69
CA LEU A 106 17.96 -1.56 -6.88
C LEU A 106 18.51 -1.48 -5.46
N ALA A 107 19.75 -1.02 -5.27
CA ALA A 107 20.37 -0.88 -3.96
C ALA A 107 19.68 0.22 -3.14
N VAL A 108 19.38 1.35 -3.77
CA VAL A 108 18.62 2.46 -3.15
C VAL A 108 17.21 2.00 -2.77
N ALA A 109 16.51 1.30 -3.67
CA ALA A 109 15.18 0.76 -3.40
C ALA A 109 15.18 -0.22 -2.21
N ALA A 110 16.19 -1.12 -2.15
CA ALA A 110 16.34 -2.08 -1.06
C ALA A 110 16.60 -1.40 0.29
N ALA A 111 17.44 -0.35 0.31
CA ALA A 111 17.70 0.43 1.52
C ALA A 111 16.43 1.14 2.03
N LEU A 112 15.70 1.82 1.14
CA LEU A 112 14.45 2.50 1.48
C LEU A 112 13.33 1.52 1.89
N ALA A 113 13.31 0.32 1.34
CA ALA A 113 12.31 -0.68 1.68
C ALA A 113 12.39 -1.15 3.15
N GLN A 114 13.53 -0.99 3.82
CA GLN A 114 13.69 -1.30 5.25
C GLN A 114 13.19 -0.18 6.17
N ASP A 115 12.96 1.02 5.66
CA ASP A 115 12.55 2.16 6.47
C ASP A 115 11.06 2.10 6.80
N ARG A 116 10.69 2.33 8.07
CA ARG A 116 9.29 2.34 8.55
C ARG A 116 8.47 3.48 7.96
N HIS A 117 9.12 4.57 7.57
CA HIS A 117 8.52 5.78 7.00
C HIS A 117 8.30 5.70 5.49
N ALA A 118 9.08 4.89 4.78
CA ALA A 118 8.83 4.55 3.38
C ALA A 118 7.72 3.49 3.28
N LEU A 119 6.50 3.91 3.03
CA LEU A 119 5.34 3.02 3.01
C LEU A 119 5.29 2.17 1.76
N SER A 120 5.66 2.75 0.62
CA SER A 120 5.78 2.07 -0.67
C SER A 120 7.03 2.53 -1.40
N VAL A 121 7.70 1.61 -2.09
CA VAL A 121 8.92 1.86 -2.89
C VAL A 121 8.74 1.16 -4.22
N GLU A 122 8.75 1.92 -5.29
CA GLU A 122 8.50 1.47 -6.66
C GLU A 122 9.66 1.89 -7.55
N LEU A 123 10.25 0.94 -8.27
CA LEU A 123 11.19 1.20 -9.36
C LEU A 123 10.39 1.57 -10.61
N THR A 124 10.77 2.66 -11.27
CA THR A 124 9.98 3.26 -12.35
C THR A 124 10.81 3.48 -13.61
N ALA A 125 10.12 3.54 -14.74
CA ALA A 125 10.64 4.07 -16.01
C ALA A 125 9.90 5.37 -16.34
N GLY A 126 10.67 6.39 -16.74
CA GLY A 126 10.16 7.73 -17.05
C GLY A 126 11.08 8.82 -16.49
N GLY A 127 10.51 9.86 -15.91
CA GLY A 127 11.25 11.00 -15.38
C GLY A 127 12.07 10.73 -14.12
N SER A 128 11.80 9.65 -13.39
CA SER A 128 12.52 9.22 -12.18
C SER A 128 12.77 7.71 -12.19
N ASP A 129 13.78 7.26 -11.41
CA ASP A 129 14.14 5.85 -11.25
C ASP A 129 13.32 5.17 -10.15
N LEU A 130 12.94 5.93 -9.11
CA LEU A 130 12.06 5.46 -8.06
C LEU A 130 10.93 6.46 -7.80
N PHE A 131 9.79 5.91 -7.41
CA PHE A 131 8.67 6.63 -6.82
C PHE A 131 8.41 6.07 -5.42
N VAL A 132 8.51 6.92 -4.40
CA VAL A 132 8.42 6.52 -2.99
C VAL A 132 7.29 7.26 -2.30
N THR A 133 6.41 6.51 -1.63
CA THR A 133 5.38 7.07 -0.73
C THR A 133 5.91 7.07 0.70
N VAL A 134 5.97 8.23 1.30
CA VAL A 134 6.50 8.46 2.64
C VAL A 134 5.43 9.04 3.55
N ALA A 135 5.43 8.64 4.82
CA ALA A 135 4.64 9.31 5.85
C ALA A 135 5.46 9.53 7.11
N ALA A 136 5.25 10.68 7.73
CA ALA A 136 5.87 11.07 8.99
C ALA A 136 4.84 11.77 9.90
N ALA A 137 5.11 11.82 11.19
CA ALA A 137 4.19 12.40 12.18
C ALA A 137 3.86 13.87 11.89
N ASP A 138 4.85 14.63 11.44
CA ASP A 138 4.75 16.05 11.13
C ASP A 138 5.82 16.48 10.11
N LEU A 139 5.82 17.76 9.76
CA LEU A 139 6.75 18.32 8.78
C LEU A 139 8.21 18.27 9.27
N SER A 140 8.45 18.39 10.57
CA SER A 140 9.80 18.31 11.14
C SER A 140 10.37 16.90 11.00
N ALA A 141 9.57 15.87 11.31
CA ALA A 141 9.94 14.49 11.12
C ALA A 141 10.15 14.16 9.63
N LEU A 142 9.27 14.66 8.74
CA LEU A 142 9.46 14.52 7.29
C LEU A 142 10.77 15.17 6.82
N SER A 143 11.06 16.39 7.28
CA SER A 143 12.29 17.11 6.94
C SER A 143 13.54 16.31 7.32
N ARG A 144 13.60 15.78 8.56
CA ARG A 144 14.72 14.93 8.99
C ARG A 144 14.83 13.65 8.16
N TYR A 145 13.69 13.01 7.86
CA TYR A 145 13.70 11.81 7.04
C TYR A 145 14.25 12.06 5.63
N VAL A 146 13.83 13.15 4.99
CA VAL A 146 14.33 13.51 3.65
C VAL A 146 15.79 13.90 3.69
N LEU A 147 16.17 14.88 4.53
CA LEU A 147 17.49 15.50 4.49
C LEU A 147 18.59 14.65 5.14
N GLU A 148 18.25 13.88 6.19
CA GLU A 148 19.25 13.17 7.00
C GLU A 148 19.24 11.65 6.76
N ARG A 149 18.17 11.13 6.11
CA ARG A 149 18.09 9.69 5.79
C ARG A 149 18.06 9.42 4.29
N ILE A 150 17.20 10.08 3.50
CA ILE A 150 17.09 9.82 2.05
C ILE A 150 18.28 10.42 1.30
N ASP A 151 18.53 11.72 1.47
CA ASP A 151 19.53 12.45 0.68
C ASP A 151 20.98 11.97 0.93
N VAL A 152 21.21 11.21 2.01
CA VAL A 152 22.52 10.63 2.32
C VAL A 152 22.70 9.20 1.80
N ILE A 153 21.68 8.59 1.18
CA ILE A 153 21.80 7.23 0.61
C ILE A 153 22.74 7.26 -0.60
N PRO A 154 23.83 6.47 -0.59
CA PRO A 154 24.72 6.40 -1.72
C PRO A 154 24.00 5.96 -3.00
N GLY A 155 24.27 6.64 -4.11
CA GLY A 155 23.67 6.34 -5.40
C GLY A 155 22.47 7.22 -5.75
N ILE A 156 21.93 8.01 -4.83
CA ILE A 156 20.93 9.04 -5.14
C ILE A 156 21.64 10.25 -5.74
N THR A 157 21.13 10.77 -6.85
CA THR A 157 21.65 11.95 -7.54
C THR A 157 20.72 13.15 -7.47
N ASN A 158 19.41 12.91 -7.31
CA ASN A 158 18.39 13.96 -7.18
C ASN A 158 17.15 13.41 -6.49
N THR A 159 16.49 14.24 -5.69
CA THR A 159 15.20 13.98 -5.08
C THR A 159 14.23 15.13 -5.37
N GLN A 160 12.96 14.79 -5.62
CA GLN A 160 11.89 15.78 -5.69
C GLN A 160 10.78 15.36 -4.72
N THR A 161 10.70 16.05 -3.59
CA THR A 161 9.68 15.79 -2.56
C THR A 161 8.44 16.63 -2.82
N ARG A 162 7.29 15.97 -2.98
CA ARG A 162 5.98 16.59 -3.18
C ARG A 162 5.07 16.24 -2.00
N ILE A 163 4.73 17.24 -1.18
CA ILE A 163 3.91 17.03 0.02
C ILE A 163 2.45 16.94 -0.38
N SER A 164 1.76 15.90 0.10
CA SER A 164 0.32 15.74 -0.09
C SER A 164 -0.45 16.78 0.73
N THR A 165 -1.37 17.49 0.09
CA THR A 165 -2.30 18.39 0.77
C THR A 165 -3.60 17.71 1.13
N HIS A 166 -4.04 16.72 0.32
CA HIS A 166 -5.21 15.92 0.63
C HIS A 166 -5.22 14.63 -0.19
N LEU A 167 -5.58 13.52 0.47
CA LEU A 167 -5.79 12.22 -0.19
C LEU A 167 -7.29 12.03 -0.44
N TYR A 168 -7.67 11.80 -1.69
CA TYR A 168 -9.06 11.60 -2.12
C TYR A 168 -9.41 10.15 -2.33
N ARG A 169 -8.44 9.35 -2.75
CA ARG A 169 -8.60 7.89 -2.93
C ARG A 169 -7.32 7.17 -2.55
N ASP A 170 -7.48 6.03 -1.89
CA ASP A 170 -6.40 5.11 -1.59
C ASP A 170 -6.73 3.68 -2.06
N GLY A 171 -5.73 2.79 -2.05
CA GLY A 171 -5.90 1.42 -2.52
C GLY A 171 -6.90 0.56 -1.74
N SER A 172 -7.36 0.99 -0.55
CA SER A 172 -8.40 0.26 0.20
C SER A 172 -9.78 0.32 -0.47
N GLN A 173 -9.99 1.31 -1.33
CA GLN A 173 -11.23 1.52 -2.08
C GLN A 173 -11.22 0.83 -3.44
N TRP A 174 -10.05 0.38 -3.90
CA TRP A 174 -9.92 -0.30 -5.17
C TRP A 174 -10.44 -1.75 -5.08
N ARG A 175 -11.12 -2.23 -6.12
CA ARG A 175 -11.75 -3.55 -6.17
C ARG A 175 -11.38 -4.29 -7.44
N LEU A 176 -11.11 -5.61 -7.30
CA LEU A 176 -10.91 -6.51 -8.44
C LEU A 176 -12.15 -6.67 -9.31
N GLY A 177 -13.33 -6.49 -8.73
CA GLY A 177 -14.60 -6.72 -9.44
C GLY A 177 -14.91 -8.19 -9.75
N ALA A 178 -14.20 -9.14 -9.13
CA ALA A 178 -14.31 -10.57 -9.41
C ALA A 178 -15.39 -11.30 -8.59
N LEU A 179 -16.21 -10.57 -7.81
CA LEU A 179 -17.29 -11.13 -7.01
C LEU A 179 -18.64 -10.82 -7.67
N SER A 180 -19.56 -11.78 -7.68
CA SER A 180 -20.92 -11.55 -8.19
C SER A 180 -21.63 -10.49 -7.34
N HIS A 181 -22.67 -9.87 -7.91
CA HIS A 181 -23.47 -8.87 -7.18
C HIS A 181 -24.11 -9.46 -5.91
N GLU A 182 -24.62 -10.70 -5.98
CA GLU A 182 -25.15 -11.43 -4.83
C GLU A 182 -24.08 -11.64 -3.76
N GLY A 183 -22.88 -12.12 -4.15
CA GLY A 183 -21.75 -12.29 -3.23
C GLY A 183 -21.27 -10.98 -2.63
N ALA A 184 -21.28 -9.90 -3.38
CA ALA A 184 -20.91 -8.58 -2.86
C ALA A 184 -21.94 -8.09 -1.81
N SER A 185 -23.22 -8.35 -2.02
CA SER A 185 -24.28 -8.04 -1.06
C SER A 185 -24.12 -8.84 0.25
N GLU A 186 -23.76 -10.12 0.17
CA GLU A 186 -23.45 -10.96 1.34
C GLU A 186 -22.27 -10.43 2.16
N MET A 187 -21.32 -9.77 1.52
CA MET A 187 -20.15 -9.20 2.17
C MET A 187 -20.41 -7.81 2.80
N GLN A 188 -21.54 -7.17 2.48
CA GLN A 188 -21.94 -5.91 3.12
C GLN A 188 -22.37 -6.18 4.56
N VAL A 189 -21.39 -6.42 5.43
CA VAL A 189 -21.64 -6.35 6.88
C VAL A 189 -21.94 -4.87 7.17
N PRO A 190 -22.99 -4.54 7.95
CA PRO A 190 -23.23 -3.16 8.37
C PRO A 190 -21.99 -2.66 9.12
N LEU A 191 -21.11 -1.97 8.42
CA LEU A 191 -20.11 -1.13 9.05
C LEU A 191 -20.91 -0.10 9.83
N LEU A 192 -20.57 0.10 11.09
CA LEU A 192 -21.09 1.20 11.90
C LEU A 192 -21.04 2.44 11.00
N SER A 193 -22.22 3.02 10.73
CA SER A 193 -22.35 4.13 9.80
C SER A 193 -21.29 5.18 10.08
N PRO A 194 -20.52 5.66 9.08
CA PRO A 194 -19.49 6.67 9.28
C PRO A 194 -19.98 7.91 10.02
N GLU A 195 -21.28 8.19 9.94
CA GLU A 195 -21.96 9.31 10.64
C GLU A 195 -21.93 9.24 12.18
N LYS A 196 -21.61 8.07 12.77
CA LYS A 196 -21.48 7.91 14.23
C LYS A 196 -20.02 7.77 14.68
N ALA A 197 -19.07 7.74 13.77
CA ALA A 197 -17.68 7.68 14.12
C ALA A 197 -17.15 9.10 14.43
N HIS A 198 -16.98 9.41 15.70
CA HIS A 198 -16.21 10.60 16.06
C HIS A 198 -14.79 10.42 15.54
N PRO A 199 -14.25 11.36 14.73
CA PRO A 199 -12.88 11.28 14.25
C PRO A 199 -11.96 11.19 15.47
N ILE A 200 -11.13 10.16 15.51
CA ILE A 200 -10.09 10.07 16.54
C ILE A 200 -9.04 11.11 16.20
N VAL A 201 -8.84 12.06 17.10
CA VAL A 201 -7.69 12.96 17.01
C VAL A 201 -6.45 12.14 17.33
N LEU A 202 -5.48 12.14 16.42
CA LEU A 202 -4.29 11.27 16.49
C LEU A 202 -3.43 11.48 17.74
N SER A 203 -3.43 12.72 18.27
CA SER A 203 -2.80 13.03 19.56
C SER A 203 -3.43 12.24 20.74
N HIS A 204 -4.61 11.67 20.54
CA HIS A 204 -5.30 10.86 21.55
C HIS A 204 -5.10 9.35 21.37
N LEU A 205 -4.29 8.91 20.38
CA LEU A 205 -3.91 7.51 20.27
C LEU A 205 -2.96 7.14 21.41
N GLN A 206 -3.42 6.21 22.25
CA GLN A 206 -2.59 5.64 23.30
C GLN A 206 -1.49 4.75 22.70
N VAL A 207 -0.42 4.50 23.45
CA VAL A 207 0.65 3.60 23.03
C VAL A 207 0.09 2.24 22.60
N SER A 208 -0.84 1.67 23.37
CA SER A 208 -1.50 0.40 23.02
C SER A 208 -2.33 0.45 21.72
N ASP A 209 -2.84 1.61 21.30
CA ASP A 209 -3.51 1.75 20.02
C ASP A 209 -2.49 1.74 18.87
N ARG A 210 -1.33 2.39 19.06
CA ARG A 210 -0.24 2.38 18.07
C ARG A 210 0.33 0.97 17.88
N GLU A 211 0.54 0.22 18.96
CA GLU A 211 0.99 -1.18 18.90
C GLU A 211 -0.01 -2.06 18.13
N ILE A 212 -1.32 -1.89 18.37
CA ILE A 212 -2.36 -2.57 17.60
C ILE A 212 -2.29 -2.19 16.11
N LEU A 213 -2.07 -0.91 15.79
CA LEU A 213 -1.93 -0.45 14.40
C LEU A 213 -0.74 -1.06 13.70
N VAL A 214 0.42 -1.06 14.36
CA VAL A 214 1.64 -1.69 13.85
C VAL A 214 1.42 -3.18 13.59
N GLN A 215 0.83 -3.90 14.54
CA GLN A 215 0.54 -5.32 14.39
C GLN A 215 -0.49 -5.62 13.28
N LEU A 216 -1.52 -4.79 13.13
CA LEU A 216 -2.48 -4.89 12.02
C LEU A 216 -1.81 -4.59 10.67
N GLY A 217 -0.80 -3.73 10.66
CA GLY A 217 0.03 -3.47 9.48
C GLY A 217 0.83 -4.70 9.04
N LEU A 218 1.33 -5.50 10.00
CA LEU A 218 2.03 -6.73 9.72
C LEU A 218 1.09 -7.86 9.26
N ASP A 219 -0.05 -8.03 9.94
CA ASP A 219 -1.11 -8.96 9.54
C ASP A 219 -2.47 -8.40 9.93
N GLY A 220 -3.22 -7.94 8.93
CA GLY A 220 -4.54 -7.37 9.12
C GLY A 220 -5.58 -8.39 9.62
N ARG A 221 -5.32 -9.69 9.55
CA ARG A 221 -6.18 -10.74 10.10
C ARG A 221 -5.64 -11.34 11.40
N SER A 222 -4.61 -10.75 12.02
CA SER A 222 -4.08 -11.17 13.31
C SER A 222 -5.18 -11.49 14.31
N PRO A 223 -5.11 -12.61 15.04
CA PRO A 223 -6.02 -12.96 16.14
C PRO A 223 -6.03 -11.86 17.21
N TYR A 224 -7.15 -11.69 17.88
CA TYR A 224 -7.24 -10.70 18.97
C TYR A 224 -6.30 -11.02 20.14
N ALA A 225 -5.99 -12.30 20.38
CA ALA A 225 -4.98 -12.71 21.37
C ALA A 225 -3.59 -12.17 21.01
N THR A 226 -3.18 -12.23 19.74
CA THR A 226 -1.90 -11.68 19.27
C THR A 226 -1.88 -10.15 19.42
N LEU A 227 -2.97 -9.46 19.02
CA LEU A 227 -3.09 -8.02 19.20
C LEU A 227 -3.07 -7.59 20.66
N ALA A 228 -3.66 -8.39 21.53
CA ALA A 228 -3.68 -8.16 22.99
C ALA A 228 -2.27 -8.29 23.58
N ALA A 229 -1.53 -9.32 23.17
CA ALA A 229 -0.16 -9.56 23.62
C ALA A 229 0.78 -8.42 23.17
N SER A 230 0.73 -8.00 21.91
CA SER A 230 1.57 -6.90 21.41
C SER A 230 1.27 -5.57 22.11
N ALA A 231 0.01 -5.28 22.40
CA ALA A 231 -0.42 -4.04 23.05
C ALA A 231 -0.44 -4.10 24.60
N GLN A 232 -0.06 -5.24 25.19
CA GLN A 232 -0.07 -5.49 26.64
C GLN A 232 -1.43 -5.18 27.30
N VAL A 233 -2.51 -5.65 26.68
CA VAL A 233 -3.89 -5.49 27.15
C VAL A 233 -4.64 -6.83 27.15
N SER A 234 -5.83 -6.88 27.75
CA SER A 234 -6.69 -8.09 27.63
C SER A 234 -7.24 -8.23 26.20
N GLU A 235 -7.59 -9.47 25.80
CA GLU A 235 -8.22 -9.72 24.49
C GLU A 235 -9.53 -8.96 24.29
N ALA A 236 -10.34 -8.84 25.34
CA ALA A 236 -11.57 -8.04 25.33
C ALA A 236 -11.27 -6.55 25.06
N THR A 237 -10.21 -6.02 25.66
CA THR A 237 -9.75 -4.64 25.42
C THR A 237 -9.21 -4.47 24.00
N ALA A 238 -8.40 -5.39 23.51
CA ALA A 238 -7.91 -5.37 22.12
C ALA A 238 -9.07 -5.38 21.13
N ARG A 239 -10.06 -6.25 21.31
CA ARG A 239 -11.27 -6.32 20.47
C ARG A 239 -12.02 -4.98 20.44
N ARG A 240 -12.27 -4.37 21.60
CA ARG A 240 -12.93 -3.06 21.70
C ARG A 240 -12.13 -1.95 21.05
N ARG A 241 -10.79 -1.94 21.21
CA ARG A 241 -9.90 -0.96 20.57
C ARG A 241 -9.88 -1.09 19.06
N VAL A 242 -9.74 -2.30 18.53
CA VAL A 242 -9.81 -2.56 17.08
C VAL A 242 -11.16 -2.10 16.51
N ALA A 243 -12.28 -2.42 17.16
CA ALA A 243 -13.59 -1.98 16.72
C ALA A 243 -13.71 -0.43 16.70
N ARG A 244 -13.15 0.25 17.71
CA ARG A 244 -13.11 1.71 17.77
C ARG A 244 -12.23 2.30 16.66
N LEU A 245 -11.02 1.76 16.44
CA LEU A 245 -10.07 2.22 15.41
C LEU A 245 -10.64 2.05 14.00
N LEU A 246 -11.28 0.92 13.72
CA LEU A 246 -11.96 0.68 12.43
C LEU A 246 -13.21 1.58 12.28
N GLY A 247 -14.04 1.66 13.31
CA GLY A 247 -15.27 2.46 13.29
C GLY A 247 -15.03 3.96 13.15
N SER A 248 -13.91 4.48 13.68
CA SER A 248 -13.53 5.89 13.56
C SER A 248 -12.83 6.21 12.22
N GLY A 249 -12.52 5.20 11.39
CA GLY A 249 -11.73 5.39 10.20
C GLY A 249 -10.26 5.75 10.45
N ALA A 250 -9.76 5.56 11.69
CA ALA A 250 -8.33 5.74 11.99
C ALA A 250 -7.47 4.63 11.36
N VAL A 251 -8.08 3.48 11.12
CA VAL A 251 -7.48 2.34 10.40
C VAL A 251 -8.37 1.96 9.25
N LEU A 252 -7.77 1.76 8.09
CA LEU A 252 -8.37 1.10 6.94
C LEU A 252 -7.73 -0.27 6.76
N MET A 253 -8.57 -1.27 6.59
CA MET A 253 -8.09 -2.60 6.25
C MET A 253 -8.00 -2.72 4.74
N ARG A 254 -6.88 -3.24 4.23
CA ARG A 254 -6.63 -3.44 2.81
C ARG A 254 -6.36 -4.91 2.55
N THR A 255 -7.07 -5.48 1.59
CA THR A 255 -6.72 -6.78 1.01
C THR A 255 -6.02 -6.53 -0.30
N GLU A 256 -4.76 -6.89 -0.35
CA GLU A 256 -3.88 -6.72 -1.50
C GLU A 256 -3.64 -8.06 -2.20
N VAL A 257 -3.22 -7.99 -3.44
CA VAL A 257 -2.91 -9.13 -4.28
C VAL A 257 -1.66 -8.82 -5.12
N ALA A 258 -0.88 -9.83 -5.44
CA ALA A 258 0.17 -9.72 -6.45
C ALA A 258 -0.47 -9.34 -7.78
N ALA A 259 -0.26 -8.11 -8.20
CA ALA A 259 -1.05 -7.46 -9.26
C ALA A 259 -1.05 -8.26 -10.57
N HIS A 260 0.13 -8.72 -11.01
CA HIS A 260 0.26 -9.46 -12.26
C HIS A 260 -0.43 -10.83 -12.23
N LEU A 261 -0.51 -11.51 -11.06
CA LEU A 261 -1.27 -12.75 -10.89
C LEU A 261 -2.78 -12.53 -11.03
N ALA A 262 -3.25 -11.30 -10.74
CA ALA A 262 -4.63 -10.89 -10.91
C ALA A 262 -4.92 -10.25 -12.28
N GLY A 263 -3.93 -10.25 -13.21
CA GLY A 263 -4.09 -9.70 -14.56
C GLY A 263 -3.81 -8.20 -14.69
N TRP A 264 -3.36 -7.52 -13.63
CA TRP A 264 -3.01 -6.10 -13.63
C TRP A 264 -1.50 -5.93 -13.73
N GLN A 265 -0.98 -5.89 -14.96
CA GLN A 265 0.45 -6.02 -15.23
C GLN A 265 1.20 -4.69 -15.19
N VAL A 266 0.52 -3.55 -15.39
CA VAL A 266 1.15 -2.25 -15.59
C VAL A 266 0.63 -1.23 -14.59
N PRO A 267 1.25 -1.11 -13.41
CA PRO A 267 1.03 0.03 -12.54
C PRO A 267 1.66 1.28 -13.15
N VAL A 268 0.94 2.40 -13.08
CA VAL A 268 1.41 3.69 -13.58
C VAL A 268 1.20 4.78 -12.54
N VAL A 269 2.11 5.77 -12.55
CA VAL A 269 1.96 7.01 -11.81
C VAL A 269 1.87 8.16 -12.79
N LEU A 270 0.81 8.94 -12.70
CA LEU A 270 0.62 10.13 -13.52
C LEU A 270 0.72 11.37 -12.65
N SER A 271 1.47 12.35 -13.13
CA SER A 271 1.47 13.71 -12.61
C SER A 271 0.54 14.55 -13.47
N VAL A 272 -0.49 15.12 -12.84
CA VAL A 272 -1.58 15.78 -13.56
C VAL A 272 -1.69 17.24 -13.13
N ASP A 273 -1.81 18.12 -14.12
CA ASP A 273 -2.09 19.54 -13.92
C ASP A 273 -3.57 19.83 -14.19
N ALA A 274 -4.11 20.80 -13.44
CA ALA A 274 -5.47 21.25 -13.55
C ALA A 274 -5.61 22.70 -13.02
N PRO A 275 -6.56 23.49 -13.54
CA PRO A 275 -6.82 24.83 -13.02
C PRO A 275 -7.14 24.80 -11.51
N THR A 276 -6.51 25.68 -10.74
CA THR A 276 -6.63 25.70 -9.27
C THR A 276 -8.08 25.83 -8.79
N ASN A 277 -8.89 26.61 -9.49
CA ASN A 277 -10.31 26.82 -9.17
C ASN A 277 -11.19 25.57 -9.45
N ARG A 278 -10.68 24.58 -10.17
CA ARG A 278 -11.36 23.30 -10.47
C ARG A 278 -10.68 22.10 -9.85
N LEU A 279 -9.62 22.30 -9.08
CA LEU A 279 -8.78 21.21 -8.54
C LEU A 279 -9.59 20.14 -7.79
N VAL A 280 -10.50 20.55 -6.90
CA VAL A 280 -11.33 19.62 -6.10
C VAL A 280 -12.29 18.81 -6.98
N GLU A 281 -12.90 19.44 -7.97
CA GLU A 281 -13.79 18.78 -8.94
C GLU A 281 -12.99 17.75 -9.76
N THR A 282 -11.83 18.19 -10.26
CA THR A 282 -10.91 17.36 -11.05
C THR A 282 -10.51 16.09 -10.30
N VAL A 283 -9.99 16.21 -9.07
CA VAL A 283 -9.53 15.04 -8.30
C VAL A 283 -10.67 14.10 -7.93
N ARG A 284 -11.88 14.60 -7.68
CA ARG A 284 -13.06 13.75 -7.43
C ARG A 284 -13.47 12.95 -8.67
N GLY A 285 -13.44 13.58 -9.83
CA GLY A 285 -13.70 12.91 -11.11
C GLY A 285 -12.68 11.80 -11.39
N ILE A 286 -11.39 12.09 -11.22
CA ILE A 286 -10.30 11.11 -11.36
C ILE A 286 -10.45 9.97 -10.36
N ALA A 287 -10.70 10.28 -9.08
CA ALA A 287 -10.84 9.30 -8.02
C ALA A 287 -12.02 8.33 -8.23
N GLY A 288 -13.02 8.71 -9.03
CA GLY A 288 -14.14 7.83 -9.39
C GLY A 288 -13.82 6.73 -10.39
N LEU A 289 -12.71 6.81 -11.12
CA LEU A 289 -12.37 5.84 -12.17
C LEU A 289 -11.91 4.50 -11.58
N PRO A 290 -12.35 3.36 -12.15
CA PRO A 290 -12.10 2.03 -11.59
C PRO A 290 -10.61 1.64 -11.58
N GLN A 291 -9.82 2.12 -12.55
CA GLN A 291 -8.38 1.85 -12.64
C GLN A 291 -7.58 2.58 -11.56
N VAL A 292 -8.11 3.69 -11.03
CA VAL A 292 -7.39 4.56 -10.09
C VAL A 292 -7.31 3.90 -8.71
N ARG A 293 -6.10 3.77 -8.20
CA ARG A 293 -5.81 3.24 -6.86
C ARG A 293 -5.49 4.33 -5.85
N LEU A 294 -4.86 5.40 -6.30
CA LEU A 294 -4.52 6.55 -5.48
C LEU A 294 -4.78 7.82 -6.27
N CYS A 295 -5.36 8.82 -5.61
CA CYS A 295 -5.49 10.16 -6.12
C CYS A 295 -5.32 11.15 -4.97
N ALA A 296 -4.33 12.04 -5.07
CA ALA A 296 -4.02 13.03 -4.05
C ALA A 296 -3.69 14.38 -4.68
N THR A 297 -4.00 15.46 -3.95
CA THR A 297 -3.49 16.80 -4.26
C THR A 297 -2.17 17.04 -3.55
N LEU A 298 -1.31 17.86 -4.17
CA LEU A 298 0.04 18.13 -3.75
C LEU A 298 0.27 19.63 -3.58
N ALA A 299 1.18 19.98 -2.67
CA ALA A 299 1.76 21.32 -2.63
C ALA A 299 2.85 21.40 -3.70
N GLY A 300 2.62 22.20 -4.75
CA GLY A 300 3.53 22.39 -5.87
C GLY A 300 2.91 22.08 -7.23
N THR A 301 3.75 21.99 -8.24
CA THR A 301 3.35 21.77 -9.65
C THR A 301 4.08 20.53 -10.17
N PRO A 302 3.36 19.60 -10.81
CA PRO A 302 1.90 19.52 -10.97
C PRO A 302 1.18 19.17 -9.64
N PRO A 303 -0.08 19.68 -9.47
CA PRO A 303 -0.76 19.64 -8.17
C PRO A 303 -1.48 18.31 -7.86
N ILE A 304 -1.48 17.34 -8.78
CA ILE A 304 -2.19 16.07 -8.60
C ILE A 304 -1.25 14.91 -8.92
N VAL A 305 -1.28 13.90 -8.06
CA VAL A 305 -0.71 12.58 -8.34
C VAL A 305 -1.80 11.53 -8.42
N VAL A 306 -1.69 10.66 -9.42
CA VAL A 306 -2.62 9.54 -9.67
C VAL A 306 -1.83 8.26 -9.82
N GLN A 307 -2.15 7.21 -9.05
CA GLN A 307 -1.68 5.85 -9.35
C GLN A 307 -2.84 5.05 -9.92
N ALA A 308 -2.61 4.36 -11.01
CA ALA A 308 -3.57 3.47 -11.64
C ALA A 308 -2.93 2.14 -12.00
N TRP A 309 -3.76 1.09 -12.09
CA TRP A 309 -3.35 -0.21 -12.59
C TRP A 309 -4.01 -0.50 -13.93
N LEU A 310 -3.20 -0.95 -14.87
CA LEU A 310 -3.60 -1.25 -16.23
C LEU A 310 -3.27 -2.70 -16.57
N HIS A 311 -3.96 -3.27 -17.55
CA HIS A 311 -3.75 -4.66 -17.97
C HIS A 311 -2.51 -4.82 -18.87
N HIS A 312 -2.23 -3.82 -19.71
CA HIS A 312 -1.10 -3.81 -20.63
C HIS A 312 -0.66 -2.36 -20.90
N VAL A 313 0.54 -2.15 -21.43
CA VAL A 313 1.12 -0.81 -21.64
C VAL A 313 0.26 0.05 -22.58
N GLU A 314 -0.28 -0.53 -23.64
CA GLU A 314 -1.12 0.16 -24.63
C GLU A 314 -2.41 0.75 -23.98
N ALA A 315 -2.92 0.11 -22.90
CA ALA A 315 -4.07 0.62 -22.16
C ALA A 315 -3.83 1.97 -21.49
N LEU A 316 -2.59 2.47 -21.45
CA LEU A 316 -2.28 3.80 -20.93
C LEU A 316 -2.93 4.90 -21.77
N HIS A 317 -2.90 4.79 -23.09
CA HIS A 317 -3.54 5.76 -23.99
C HIS A 317 -5.07 5.81 -23.80
N ASP A 318 -5.70 4.64 -23.70
CA ASP A 318 -7.14 4.52 -23.45
C ASP A 318 -7.52 5.09 -22.08
N PHE A 319 -6.68 4.85 -21.08
CA PHE A 319 -6.88 5.41 -19.75
C PHE A 319 -6.77 6.92 -19.72
N GLU A 320 -5.77 7.51 -20.40
CA GLU A 320 -5.65 8.97 -20.55
C GLU A 320 -6.85 9.58 -21.29
N THR A 321 -7.30 8.91 -22.34
CA THR A 321 -8.52 9.31 -23.06
C THR A 321 -9.74 9.29 -22.13
N THR A 322 -9.84 8.28 -21.27
CA THR A 322 -10.91 8.18 -20.28
C THR A 322 -10.81 9.27 -19.22
N LEU A 323 -9.58 9.59 -18.75
CA LEU A 323 -9.34 10.70 -17.83
C LEU A 323 -9.82 12.03 -18.41
N ILE A 324 -9.43 12.35 -19.66
CA ILE A 324 -9.79 13.62 -20.33
C ILE A 324 -11.30 13.70 -20.57
N LYS A 325 -11.96 12.60 -20.92
CA LYS A 325 -13.43 12.55 -21.07
C LYS A 325 -14.16 12.74 -19.75
N ALA A 326 -13.66 12.11 -18.67
CA ALA A 326 -14.27 12.23 -17.35
C ALA A 326 -14.07 13.61 -16.73
N VAL A 327 -12.90 14.23 -16.99
CA VAL A 327 -12.52 15.52 -16.40
C VAL A 327 -11.88 16.41 -17.49
N PRO A 328 -12.68 17.22 -18.19
CA PRO A 328 -12.15 18.16 -19.16
C PRO A 328 -11.20 19.20 -18.53
N ASN A 329 -10.22 19.65 -19.29
CA ASN A 329 -9.21 20.66 -18.91
C ASN A 329 -8.13 20.20 -17.92
N LEU A 330 -7.90 18.89 -17.76
CA LEU A 330 -6.67 18.39 -17.14
C LEU A 330 -5.58 18.18 -18.19
N THR A 331 -4.33 18.21 -17.74
CA THR A 331 -3.15 17.87 -18.57
C THR A 331 -2.31 16.82 -17.82
N VAL A 332 -2.02 15.69 -18.47
CA VAL A 332 -1.04 14.73 -17.96
C VAL A 332 0.35 15.25 -18.30
N VAL A 333 1.09 15.68 -17.25
CA VAL A 333 2.40 16.33 -17.37
C VAL A 333 3.51 15.30 -17.44
N ASP A 334 3.42 14.25 -16.61
CA ASP A 334 4.44 13.19 -16.56
C ASP A 334 3.80 11.82 -16.34
N ARG A 335 4.50 10.77 -16.77
CA ARG A 335 4.09 9.38 -16.75
C ARG A 335 5.25 8.51 -16.29
N LEU A 336 5.06 7.81 -15.19
CA LEU A 336 5.99 6.78 -14.73
C LEU A 336 5.31 5.42 -14.87
N ILE A 337 5.98 4.48 -15.51
CA ILE A 337 5.57 3.07 -15.50
C ILE A 337 6.34 2.38 -14.39
N THR A 338 5.64 1.74 -13.46
CA THR A 338 6.28 0.95 -12.41
C THR A 338 6.82 -0.35 -13.02
N LEU A 339 8.14 -0.49 -13.01
CA LEU A 339 8.84 -1.70 -13.48
C LEU A 339 8.79 -2.80 -12.41
N ARG A 340 8.94 -2.42 -11.14
CA ARG A 340 8.92 -3.34 -10.01
C ARG A 340 8.48 -2.60 -8.74
N THR A 341 7.57 -3.20 -7.99
CA THR A 341 7.25 -2.74 -6.63
C THR A 341 8.08 -3.54 -5.63
N VAL A 342 8.99 -2.89 -4.92
CA VAL A 342 9.86 -3.51 -3.90
C VAL A 342 9.15 -3.57 -2.56
N LYS A 343 8.36 -2.52 -2.26
CA LYS A 343 7.55 -2.43 -1.04
C LYS A 343 6.20 -1.80 -1.34
N ARG A 344 5.13 -2.36 -0.78
CA ARG A 344 3.77 -1.79 -0.89
C ARG A 344 3.08 -1.77 0.46
N MET A 345 2.84 -0.57 1.00
CA MET A 345 2.19 -0.37 2.29
C MET A 345 2.77 -1.30 3.37
N GLY A 346 4.08 -1.20 3.58
CA GLY A 346 4.81 -2.00 4.55
C GLY A 346 5.13 -3.43 4.13
N ARG A 347 4.53 -3.98 3.08
CA ARG A 347 4.79 -5.34 2.60
C ARG A 347 5.97 -5.36 1.62
N LEU A 348 6.99 -6.16 1.91
CA LEU A 348 8.11 -6.42 1.01
C LEU A 348 7.68 -7.41 -0.08
N LEU A 349 8.06 -7.12 -1.32
CA LEU A 349 7.66 -7.90 -2.48
C LEU A 349 8.90 -8.39 -3.26
N ASP A 350 8.80 -9.60 -3.80
CA ASP A 350 9.77 -10.14 -4.74
C ASP A 350 9.60 -9.54 -6.15
N GLU A 351 10.33 -10.05 -7.11
CA GLU A 351 10.28 -9.61 -8.51
C GLU A 351 8.93 -9.90 -9.18
N ASP A 352 8.24 -10.92 -8.72
CA ASP A 352 6.89 -11.30 -9.16
C ASP A 352 5.78 -10.57 -8.39
N GLY A 353 6.12 -9.61 -7.52
CA GLY A 353 5.15 -8.86 -6.70
C GLY A 353 4.47 -9.69 -5.62
N ARG A 354 5.00 -10.87 -5.28
CA ARG A 354 4.54 -11.71 -4.18
C ARG A 354 5.09 -11.18 -2.85
N ALA A 355 4.31 -11.29 -1.82
CA ALA A 355 4.74 -10.88 -0.47
C ALA A 355 5.77 -11.86 0.10
N ILE A 356 6.96 -11.35 0.47
CA ILE A 356 8.06 -12.13 1.06
C ILE A 356 8.38 -11.70 2.50
N GLY A 357 7.80 -10.63 2.97
CA GLY A 357 8.03 -10.10 4.32
C GLY A 357 7.23 -8.83 4.57
N ALA A 358 7.45 -8.21 5.71
CA ALA A 358 6.84 -6.94 6.05
C ALA A 358 7.76 -6.10 6.94
N VAL A 359 7.77 -4.80 6.70
CA VAL A 359 8.37 -3.80 7.58
C VAL A 359 7.23 -2.98 8.19
N PRO A 360 7.15 -2.88 9.51
CA PRO A 360 6.07 -2.15 10.17
C PRO A 360 5.97 -0.70 9.66
N MET A 361 4.78 -0.23 9.38
CA MET A 361 4.51 1.18 9.12
C MET A 361 4.33 1.89 10.45
N ASP A 362 5.35 2.58 10.90
CA ASP A 362 5.35 3.31 12.17
C ASP A 362 5.75 4.76 11.93
N VAL A 363 4.77 5.58 11.63
CA VAL A 363 4.94 7.00 11.32
C VAL A 363 5.21 7.87 12.56
N TRP A 364 5.12 7.30 13.76
CA TRP A 364 5.29 8.01 15.04
C TRP A 364 6.71 7.88 15.61
N THR A 365 7.46 6.89 15.18
CA THR A 365 8.87 6.70 15.58
C THR A 365 9.74 7.80 14.95
N ASP A 366 10.83 8.14 15.60
CA ASP A 366 11.82 9.04 14.99
C ASP A 366 12.39 8.39 13.71
N PRO A 367 12.35 9.09 12.56
CA PRO A 367 12.76 8.51 11.28
C PRO A 367 14.26 8.13 11.21
N LEU A 368 15.07 8.63 12.11
CA LEU A 368 16.50 8.29 12.19
C LEU A 368 16.78 7.11 13.12
N THR A 369 15.78 6.64 13.87
CA THR A 369 15.91 5.42 14.68
C THR A 369 15.90 4.21 13.75
N VAL A 370 17.09 3.62 13.57
CA VAL A 370 17.23 2.37 12.80
C VAL A 370 16.57 1.23 13.58
N ALA A 371 15.80 0.41 12.89
CA ALA A 371 15.11 -0.75 13.48
C ALA A 371 16.07 -1.86 13.85
#